data_ef325b84ee36a3c0fa49181ad4433c17
#
_entry.id   ef325b84ee36a3c0fa49181ad4433c17
#
_cell.length_a   1.000
_cell.length_b   1.000
_cell.length_c   1.000
_cell.angle_alpha   90.00
_cell.angle_beta   90.00
_cell.angle_gamma   90.00
#
_symmetry.space_group_name_H-M   'P 1'
#
loop_
_entity.id
_entity.type
_entity.pdbx_description
1 polymer ?
#
loop_
_entity_poly.entity_id
_entity_poly.type
_entity_poly.pdbx_seq_one_letter_code
_entity_poly.pdbx_strand_id
1 'polypeptide(L)'
;MYWHCKCECGNEIDVIAGSLASGNTKSCGCLKKENAHFTQFKLNLVGQRFGKLLVVEETKERQYEKVVWKCQCDCGNIVYLNTTRLRQGNDISCGCQKTSYGASQIENILKNNNLNYKKEYSNKELNGKRFDFALLNTNNEVVRLIEFDGEQHYRYSSGWNTKENMLLTQKRDQIKNQYALNHNIPLVRIPYWERDNITLEMLIGNQYLVKKE
;
A
#
# COMPACT_ATOMS: atom_id res chain seq x y z
N MET A 1 -23.29 11.84 54.46
CA MET A 1 -23.22 10.52 55.11
C MET A 1 -22.24 9.66 54.34
N TYR A 2 -21.26 9.06 55.02
CA TYR A 2 -20.30 8.12 54.43
C TYR A 2 -20.61 6.71 54.94
N TRP A 3 -20.37 5.73 54.11
CA TRP A 3 -20.47 4.32 54.43
C TRP A 3 -19.09 3.68 54.37
N HIS A 4 -18.72 2.96 55.43
CA HIS A 4 -17.52 2.14 55.44
C HIS A 4 -17.81 0.86 54.66
N CYS A 5 -17.07 0.63 53.58
CA CYS A 5 -17.33 -0.45 52.63
C CYS A 5 -16.10 -1.33 52.45
N LYS A 6 -16.33 -2.64 52.43
CA LYS A 6 -15.29 -3.61 52.09
C LYS A 6 -15.41 -4.04 50.64
N CYS A 7 -14.34 -3.88 49.87
CA CYS A 7 -14.25 -4.30 48.48
C CYS A 7 -13.96 -5.80 48.37
N GLU A 8 -14.38 -6.44 47.30
CA GLU A 8 -14.09 -7.87 47.03
C GLU A 8 -12.58 -8.17 47.02
N CYS A 9 -11.72 -7.20 46.66
CA CYS A 9 -10.26 -7.34 46.74
C CYS A 9 -9.69 -7.31 48.17
N GLY A 10 -10.56 -7.16 49.21
CA GLY A 10 -10.20 -7.11 50.63
C GLY A 10 -9.93 -5.71 51.16
N ASN A 11 -9.74 -4.68 50.34
CA ASN A 11 -9.52 -3.31 50.80
C ASN A 11 -10.79 -2.67 51.32
N GLU A 12 -10.65 -1.81 52.32
CA GLU A 12 -11.74 -1.05 52.94
C GLU A 12 -11.64 0.42 52.57
N ILE A 13 -12.77 1.07 52.24
CA ILE A 13 -12.87 2.48 51.87
C ILE A 13 -14.16 3.10 52.38
N ASP A 14 -14.12 4.40 52.64
CA ASP A 14 -15.30 5.18 52.98
C ASP A 14 -15.87 5.81 51.69
N VAL A 15 -17.16 5.55 51.44
CA VAL A 15 -17.84 5.99 50.21
C VAL A 15 -19.06 6.83 50.55
N ILE A 16 -19.29 7.90 49.82
CA ILE A 16 -20.48 8.74 49.97
C ILE A 16 -21.73 7.93 49.57
N ALA A 17 -22.76 7.95 50.37
CA ALA A 17 -24.00 7.21 50.14
C ALA A 17 -24.60 7.38 48.77
N GLY A 18 -24.58 8.61 48.20
CA GLY A 18 -25.05 8.90 46.87
C GLY A 18 -24.25 8.19 45.75
N SER A 19 -22.94 8.01 45.94
CA SER A 19 -22.09 7.33 44.97
C SER A 19 -22.31 5.81 44.95
N LEU A 20 -22.69 5.23 46.09
CA LEU A 20 -23.10 3.83 46.18
C LEU A 20 -24.47 3.62 45.55
N ALA A 21 -25.44 4.46 45.89
CA ALA A 21 -26.82 4.36 45.40
C ALA A 21 -26.91 4.57 43.87
N SER A 22 -26.07 5.46 43.30
CA SER A 22 -26.00 5.71 41.85
C SER A 22 -25.15 4.67 41.08
N GLY A 23 -24.46 3.75 41.76
CA GLY A 23 -23.56 2.79 41.16
C GLY A 23 -22.26 3.39 40.59
N ASN A 24 -21.94 4.65 40.92
CA ASN A 24 -20.73 5.32 40.44
C ASN A 24 -19.45 4.75 41.08
N THR A 25 -19.55 4.22 42.30
CA THR A 25 -18.44 3.54 42.98
C THR A 25 -18.68 2.04 42.99
N LYS A 26 -17.92 1.31 42.19
CA LYS A 26 -18.04 -0.16 42.03
C LYS A 26 -16.88 -0.94 42.67
N SER A 27 -15.83 -0.26 43.10
CA SER A 27 -14.66 -0.88 43.77
C SER A 27 -13.85 0.18 44.52
N CYS A 28 -12.86 -0.24 45.31
CA CYS A 28 -11.88 0.64 45.98
C CYS A 28 -10.89 1.31 45.01
N GLY A 29 -11.08 1.14 43.73
CA GLY A 29 -10.14 1.55 42.67
C GLY A 29 -9.32 0.38 42.10
N CYS A 30 -9.45 -0.84 42.64
CA CYS A 30 -8.76 -2.02 42.13
C CYS A 30 -9.16 -2.35 40.70
N LEU A 31 -10.44 -2.24 40.30
CA LEU A 31 -10.92 -2.45 38.97
C LEU A 31 -10.26 -1.46 37.93
N LYS A 32 -9.97 -0.23 38.35
CA LYS A 32 -9.22 0.71 37.49
C LYS A 32 -7.78 0.25 37.32
N LYS A 33 -7.13 -0.26 38.35
CA LYS A 33 -5.76 -0.77 38.30
C LYS A 33 -5.68 -2.06 37.44
N GLU A 34 -6.64 -2.96 37.60
CA GLU A 34 -6.74 -4.19 36.80
C GLU A 34 -7.00 -3.89 35.35
N ASN A 35 -7.94 -2.99 35.05
CA ASN A 35 -8.18 -2.55 33.65
C ASN A 35 -6.98 -1.80 33.05
N ALA A 36 -6.25 -1.00 33.84
CA ALA A 36 -5.01 -0.36 33.39
C ALA A 36 -3.90 -1.39 33.08
N HIS A 37 -3.82 -2.47 33.91
CA HIS A 37 -2.88 -3.57 33.65
C HIS A 37 -3.26 -4.36 32.39
N PHE A 38 -4.55 -4.58 32.12
CA PHE A 38 -5.04 -5.21 30.87
C PHE A 38 -4.79 -4.36 29.63
N THR A 39 -4.80 -3.02 29.76
CA THR A 39 -4.46 -2.11 28.64
C THR A 39 -2.96 -2.01 28.39
N GLN A 40 -2.10 -2.53 29.26
CA GLN A 40 -0.64 -2.58 29.09
C GLN A 40 -0.17 -3.80 28.28
N PHE A 41 -1.03 -4.70 27.84
CA PHE A 41 -0.64 -5.69 26.84
C PHE A 41 -0.24 -4.94 25.56
N LYS A 42 1.05 -4.79 25.37
CA LYS A 42 1.63 -4.17 24.17
C LYS A 42 1.13 -4.97 22.97
N LEU A 43 0.21 -4.37 22.21
CA LEU A 43 -0.34 -4.98 21.01
C LEU A 43 0.82 -5.25 20.05
N ASN A 44 1.11 -6.51 19.76
CA ASN A 44 2.09 -6.89 18.77
C ASN A 44 1.36 -7.34 17.50
N LEU A 45 1.56 -6.60 16.41
CA LEU A 45 1.01 -6.92 15.08
C LEU A 45 2.04 -7.54 14.14
N VAL A 46 3.31 -7.68 14.56
CA VAL A 46 4.36 -8.27 13.73
C VAL A 46 3.98 -9.69 13.33
N GLY A 47 4.11 -10.00 12.05
CA GLY A 47 3.70 -11.27 11.45
C GLY A 47 2.22 -11.35 11.08
N GLN A 48 1.38 -10.40 11.50
CA GLN A 48 -0.03 -10.37 11.10
C GLN A 48 -0.20 -9.80 9.69
N ARG A 49 -1.20 -10.33 9.00
CA ARG A 49 -1.51 -9.93 7.63
C ARG A 49 -2.84 -9.16 7.58
N PHE A 50 -2.83 -8.03 6.87
CA PHE A 50 -3.98 -7.18 6.59
C PHE A 50 -4.13 -7.04 5.08
N GLY A 51 -4.98 -7.87 4.47
CA GLY A 51 -5.08 -7.97 3.02
C GLY A 51 -3.73 -8.38 2.40
N LYS A 52 -3.17 -7.53 1.54
CA LYS A 52 -1.85 -7.71 0.90
C LYS A 52 -0.67 -7.17 1.73
N LEU A 53 -0.93 -6.65 2.91
CA LEU A 53 0.09 -6.09 3.79
C LEU A 53 0.47 -7.10 4.88
N LEU A 54 1.75 -7.42 4.98
CA LEU A 54 2.35 -8.15 6.10
C LEU A 54 3.05 -7.16 7.02
N VAL A 55 2.70 -7.15 8.29
CA VAL A 55 3.40 -6.33 9.29
C VAL A 55 4.75 -6.97 9.60
N VAL A 56 5.84 -6.26 9.28
CA VAL A 56 7.21 -6.79 9.44
C VAL A 56 7.92 -6.24 10.67
N GLU A 57 7.57 -5.01 11.12
CA GLU A 57 8.29 -4.36 12.20
C GLU A 57 7.44 -3.31 12.92
N GLU A 58 7.61 -3.19 14.25
CA GLU A 58 7.15 -2.04 15.02
C GLU A 58 8.18 -0.92 14.90
N THR A 59 7.77 0.29 14.53
CA THR A 59 8.67 1.44 14.49
C THR A 59 8.66 2.20 15.82
N LYS A 60 9.67 3.05 16.02
CA LYS A 60 9.70 3.98 17.16
C LYS A 60 8.75 5.17 16.97
N GLU A 61 8.26 5.37 15.75
CA GLU A 61 7.37 6.48 15.41
C GLU A 61 5.98 6.30 15.99
N ARG A 62 5.34 7.43 16.26
CA ARG A 62 3.95 7.50 16.73
C ARG A 62 3.18 8.51 15.88
N GLN A 63 2.02 8.11 15.41
CA GLN A 63 1.10 8.96 14.68
C GLN A 63 -0.24 9.00 15.43
N TYR A 64 -0.66 10.19 15.87
CA TYR A 64 -1.83 10.36 16.75
C TYR A 64 -1.76 9.43 17.97
N GLU A 65 -0.60 9.42 18.65
CA GLU A 65 -0.30 8.57 19.82
C GLU A 65 -0.36 7.05 19.57
N LYS A 66 -0.57 6.63 18.33
CA LYS A 66 -0.62 5.22 17.95
C LYS A 66 0.72 4.75 17.38
N VAL A 67 1.04 3.50 17.65
CA VAL A 67 2.21 2.83 17.08
C VAL A 67 2.11 2.84 15.56
N VAL A 68 3.20 3.20 14.90
CA VAL A 68 3.37 3.07 13.45
C VAL A 68 4.09 1.75 13.15
N TRP A 69 3.55 1.00 12.23
CA TRP A 69 4.04 -0.31 11.80
C TRP A 69 4.62 -0.23 10.41
N LYS A 70 5.77 -0.84 10.21
CA LYS A 70 6.34 -1.08 8.89
C LYS A 70 5.65 -2.31 8.30
N CYS A 71 5.00 -2.15 7.15
CA CYS A 71 4.27 -3.21 6.47
C CYS A 71 4.84 -3.44 5.08
N GLN A 72 5.02 -4.70 4.70
CA GLN A 72 5.42 -5.08 3.36
C GLN A 72 4.19 -5.57 2.58
N CYS A 73 3.97 -5.01 1.40
CA CYS A 73 2.93 -5.44 0.49
C CYS A 73 3.40 -6.63 -0.37
N ASP A 74 2.48 -7.48 -0.83
CA ASP A 74 2.80 -8.60 -1.74
C ASP A 74 3.49 -8.15 -3.03
N CYS A 75 3.30 -6.91 -3.47
CA CYS A 75 4.04 -6.32 -4.58
C CYS A 75 5.49 -5.93 -4.22
N GLY A 76 5.90 -6.11 -2.94
CA GLY A 76 7.21 -5.79 -2.40
C GLY A 76 7.38 -4.36 -1.89
N ASN A 77 6.39 -3.45 -2.09
CA ASN A 77 6.44 -2.09 -1.54
C ASN A 77 6.31 -2.10 -0.01
N ILE A 78 6.97 -1.13 0.61
CA ILE A 78 6.89 -0.90 2.05
C ILE A 78 6.00 0.32 2.31
N VAL A 79 5.11 0.19 3.31
CA VAL A 79 4.26 1.26 3.79
C VAL A 79 4.29 1.34 5.31
N TYR A 80 4.11 2.54 5.83
CA TYR A 80 4.07 2.82 7.25
C TYR A 80 2.65 3.21 7.64
N LEU A 81 2.02 2.41 8.48
CA LEU A 81 0.61 2.57 8.87
C LEU A 81 0.46 2.51 10.38
N ASN A 82 -0.38 3.38 10.93
CA ASN A 82 -0.67 3.31 12.35
C ASN A 82 -1.65 2.17 12.67
N THR A 83 -1.67 1.75 13.92
CA THR A 83 -2.52 0.65 14.41
C THR A 83 -3.99 0.79 14.02
N THR A 84 -4.52 2.02 14.08
CA THR A 84 -5.94 2.28 13.77
C THR A 84 -6.25 2.00 12.31
N ARG A 85 -5.42 2.49 11.39
CA ARG A 85 -5.60 2.28 9.93
C ARG A 85 -5.55 0.80 9.57
N LEU A 86 -4.60 0.05 10.14
CA LEU A 86 -4.49 -1.40 9.90
C LEU A 86 -5.76 -2.13 10.37
N ARG A 87 -6.26 -1.81 11.58
CA ARG A 87 -7.43 -2.49 12.15
C ARG A 87 -8.76 -2.13 11.50
N GLN A 88 -8.88 -0.93 10.94
CA GLN A 88 -10.07 -0.51 10.19
C GLN A 88 -10.23 -1.26 8.87
N GLY A 89 -9.19 -1.94 8.38
CA GLY A 89 -9.24 -2.70 7.13
C GLY A 89 -9.36 -1.85 5.87
N ASN A 90 -9.22 -0.51 5.96
CA ASN A 90 -9.29 0.39 4.83
C ASN A 90 -8.02 0.31 3.95
N ASP A 91 -6.89 -0.04 4.57
CA ASP A 91 -5.60 -0.18 3.90
C ASP A 91 -5.26 -1.67 3.72
N ILE A 92 -5.82 -2.29 2.70
CA ILE A 92 -5.59 -3.71 2.39
C ILE A 92 -4.40 -3.94 1.44
N SER A 93 -3.78 -2.88 0.94
CA SER A 93 -2.61 -2.92 0.06
C SER A 93 -1.83 -1.62 0.16
N CYS A 94 -0.66 -1.57 -0.47
CA CYS A 94 0.12 -0.35 -0.61
C CYS A 94 -0.47 0.65 -1.63
N GLY A 95 -1.65 0.46 -2.15
CA GLY A 95 -2.25 1.24 -3.24
C GLY A 95 -1.88 0.75 -4.64
N CYS A 96 -1.05 -0.29 -4.75
CA CYS A 96 -0.64 -0.88 -6.02
C CYS A 96 -1.78 -1.42 -6.89
N GLN A 97 -2.99 -1.52 -6.33
CA GLN A 97 -4.19 -1.98 -7.06
C GLN A 97 -4.99 -0.84 -7.71
N LYS A 98 -4.67 0.40 -7.39
CA LYS A 98 -5.36 1.53 -8.04
C LYS A 98 -4.71 1.76 -9.40
N THR A 99 -5.47 1.55 -10.46
CA THR A 99 -5.04 1.97 -11.81
C THR A 99 -4.71 3.45 -11.75
N SER A 100 -3.49 3.82 -12.13
CA SER A 100 -3.11 5.23 -12.17
C SER A 100 -3.88 5.94 -13.28
N TYR A 101 -4.11 7.25 -13.13
CA TYR A 101 -4.74 8.05 -14.18
C TYR A 101 -4.00 7.91 -15.52
N GLY A 102 -2.67 7.95 -15.50
CA GLY A 102 -1.86 7.80 -16.72
C GLY A 102 -2.01 6.41 -17.37
N ALA A 103 -2.03 5.34 -16.59
CA ALA A 103 -2.28 4.00 -17.15
C ALA A 103 -3.70 3.89 -17.74
N SER A 104 -4.69 4.57 -17.15
CA SER A 104 -6.03 4.64 -17.75
C SER A 104 -6.06 5.38 -19.07
N GLN A 105 -5.29 6.47 -19.20
CA GLN A 105 -5.15 7.21 -20.47
C GLN A 105 -4.50 6.34 -21.54
N ILE A 106 -3.41 5.64 -21.22
CA ILE A 106 -2.78 4.68 -22.13
C ILE A 106 -3.79 3.64 -22.60
N GLU A 107 -4.51 3.02 -21.68
CA GLU A 107 -5.52 2.01 -22.02
C GLU A 107 -6.59 2.54 -22.98
N ASN A 108 -7.09 3.76 -22.75
CA ASN A 108 -8.07 4.40 -23.61
C ASN A 108 -7.53 4.62 -25.04
N ILE A 109 -6.27 5.08 -25.15
CA ILE A 109 -5.62 5.27 -26.45
C ILE A 109 -5.51 3.92 -27.18
N LEU A 110 -5.05 2.86 -26.49
CA LEU A 110 -4.91 1.53 -27.08
C LEU A 110 -6.25 0.99 -27.56
N LYS A 111 -7.31 1.13 -26.77
CA LYS A 111 -8.68 0.71 -27.14
C LYS A 111 -9.24 1.47 -28.32
N ASN A 112 -9.13 2.79 -28.29
CA ASN A 112 -9.69 3.65 -29.34
C ASN A 112 -9.01 3.43 -30.71
N ASN A 113 -7.79 2.92 -30.72
CA ASN A 113 -7.04 2.58 -31.93
C ASN A 113 -7.08 1.09 -32.28
N ASN A 114 -7.93 0.31 -31.61
CA ASN A 114 -8.10 -1.14 -31.85
C ASN A 114 -6.79 -1.92 -31.80
N LEU A 115 -5.86 -1.52 -30.94
CA LEU A 115 -4.59 -2.22 -30.78
C LEU A 115 -4.78 -3.48 -29.93
N ASN A 116 -4.12 -4.57 -30.29
CA ASN A 116 -4.10 -5.78 -29.50
C ASN A 116 -3.08 -5.63 -28.38
N TYR A 117 -3.52 -5.74 -27.12
CA TYR A 117 -2.64 -5.57 -25.96
C TYR A 117 -3.04 -6.46 -24.79
N LYS A 118 -2.09 -6.71 -23.89
CA LYS A 118 -2.28 -7.37 -22.61
C LYS A 118 -1.92 -6.41 -21.48
N LYS A 119 -2.82 -6.28 -20.49
CA LYS A 119 -2.54 -5.52 -19.25
C LYS A 119 -1.76 -6.37 -18.25
N GLU A 120 -1.01 -5.70 -17.38
CA GLU A 120 -0.27 -6.34 -16.31
C GLU A 120 0.56 -7.53 -16.82
N TYR A 121 1.25 -7.32 -17.95
CA TYR A 121 2.01 -8.37 -18.60
C TYR A 121 3.13 -8.87 -17.70
N SER A 122 3.16 -10.17 -17.48
CA SER A 122 4.21 -10.86 -16.73
C SER A 122 4.46 -12.25 -17.31
N ASN A 123 5.64 -12.78 -17.05
CA ASN A 123 6.03 -14.16 -17.30
C ASN A 123 6.92 -14.69 -16.15
N LYS A 124 7.37 -15.94 -16.26
CA LYS A 124 8.18 -16.58 -15.22
C LYS A 124 9.52 -15.88 -14.96
N GLU A 125 10.16 -15.33 -16.01
CA GLU A 125 11.46 -14.65 -15.93
C GLU A 125 11.39 -13.33 -15.16
N LEU A 126 10.23 -12.67 -15.16
CA LEU A 126 10.01 -11.42 -14.46
C LEU A 126 9.86 -11.55 -12.94
N ASN A 127 9.86 -12.78 -12.40
CA ASN A 127 9.79 -13.03 -10.96
C ASN A 127 8.68 -12.21 -10.26
N GLY A 128 7.45 -12.27 -10.81
CA GLY A 128 6.29 -11.57 -10.28
C GLY A 128 6.23 -10.06 -10.59
N LYS A 129 7.20 -9.52 -11.32
CA LYS A 129 7.13 -8.14 -11.83
C LYS A 129 6.24 -8.12 -13.07
N ARG A 130 5.64 -6.96 -13.34
CA ARG A 130 4.68 -6.80 -14.44
C ARG A 130 4.95 -5.50 -15.16
N PHE A 131 4.74 -5.52 -16.47
CA PHE A 131 4.62 -4.31 -17.27
C PHE A 131 3.16 -3.88 -17.30
N ASP A 132 2.89 -2.58 -17.30
CA ASP A 132 1.52 -2.08 -17.34
C ASP A 132 0.79 -2.59 -18.57
N PHE A 133 1.46 -2.54 -19.74
CA PHE A 133 0.91 -3.06 -20.99
C PHE A 133 1.99 -3.74 -21.84
N ALA A 134 1.57 -4.75 -22.61
CA ALA A 134 2.33 -5.33 -23.70
C ALA A 134 1.49 -5.26 -24.97
N LEU A 135 2.00 -4.65 -26.04
CA LEU A 135 1.38 -4.69 -27.35
C LEU A 135 1.69 -6.01 -28.02
N LEU A 136 0.70 -6.56 -28.69
CA LEU A 136 0.76 -7.87 -29.34
C LEU A 136 0.57 -7.72 -30.85
N ASN A 137 1.29 -8.54 -31.62
CA ASN A 137 1.04 -8.69 -33.04
C ASN A 137 -0.16 -9.62 -33.31
N THR A 138 -0.44 -9.90 -34.56
CA THR A 138 -1.53 -10.81 -35.01
C THR A 138 -1.34 -12.26 -34.54
N ASN A 139 -0.10 -12.64 -34.25
CA ASN A 139 0.26 -13.97 -33.74
C ASN A 139 0.23 -14.05 -32.19
N ASN A 140 -0.23 -12.99 -31.51
CA ASN A 140 -0.20 -12.83 -30.05
C ASN A 140 1.22 -12.79 -29.43
N GLU A 141 2.24 -12.45 -30.21
CA GLU A 141 3.58 -12.25 -29.70
C GLU A 141 3.76 -10.81 -29.23
N VAL A 142 4.57 -10.60 -28.19
CA VAL A 142 4.86 -9.28 -27.63
C VAL A 142 5.80 -8.54 -28.54
N VAL A 143 5.34 -7.41 -29.08
CA VAL A 143 6.14 -6.55 -29.97
C VAL A 143 6.58 -5.26 -29.31
N ARG A 144 5.99 -4.89 -28.17
CA ARG A 144 6.36 -3.70 -27.41
C ARG A 144 5.86 -3.79 -25.97
N LEU A 145 6.63 -3.24 -25.05
CA LEU A 145 6.27 -3.10 -23.65
C LEU A 145 6.04 -1.62 -23.33
N ILE A 146 5.07 -1.33 -22.47
CA ILE A 146 4.72 0.03 -22.06
C ILE A 146 4.58 0.07 -20.55
N GLU A 147 5.18 1.10 -19.93
CA GLU A 147 5.13 1.44 -18.51
C GLU A 147 4.70 2.88 -18.33
N PHE A 148 3.87 3.13 -17.35
CA PHE A 148 3.59 4.47 -16.85
C PHE A 148 4.32 4.68 -15.53
N ASP A 149 5.34 5.49 -15.56
CA ASP A 149 6.17 5.78 -14.39
C ASP A 149 5.53 6.86 -13.52
N GLY A 150 4.97 6.45 -12.40
CA GLY A 150 4.46 7.38 -11.38
C GLY A 150 5.57 8.21 -10.73
N GLU A 151 5.19 9.22 -9.95
CA GLU A 151 6.13 10.13 -9.26
C GLU A 151 7.16 9.39 -8.39
N GLN A 152 6.80 8.24 -7.82
CA GLN A 152 7.65 7.40 -6.98
C GLN A 152 8.91 6.86 -7.68
N HIS A 153 8.97 6.87 -9.00
CA HIS A 153 10.17 6.48 -9.76
C HIS A 153 11.25 7.57 -9.74
N TYR A 154 10.86 8.83 -9.53
CA TYR A 154 11.72 10.00 -9.72
C TYR A 154 11.96 10.79 -8.44
N ARG A 155 11.01 10.80 -7.50
CA ARG A 155 11.06 11.61 -6.30
C ARG A 155 10.70 10.77 -5.08
N TYR A 156 11.20 11.17 -3.93
CA TYR A 156 10.74 10.70 -2.64
C TYR A 156 10.18 11.87 -1.82
N SER A 157 9.23 11.57 -0.94
CA SER A 157 8.60 12.54 -0.05
C SER A 157 8.39 11.90 1.32
N SER A 158 7.92 12.67 2.29
CA SER A 158 7.48 12.11 3.58
C SER A 158 6.23 11.24 3.40
N GLY A 159 6.15 10.16 4.15
CA GLY A 159 5.01 9.23 4.16
C GLY A 159 5.17 8.06 3.20
N TRP A 160 4.42 8.05 2.11
CA TRP A 160 4.34 6.91 1.17
C TRP A 160 5.58 6.68 0.33
N ASN A 161 6.15 7.77 -0.17
CA ASN A 161 7.22 7.75 -1.16
C ASN A 161 8.57 7.96 -0.51
N THR A 162 8.95 7.04 0.37
CA THR A 162 10.22 7.08 1.08
C THR A 162 11.40 6.82 0.14
N LYS A 163 12.61 7.23 0.55
CA LYS A 163 13.85 6.94 -0.18
C LYS A 163 14.04 5.43 -0.39
N GLU A 164 13.66 4.62 0.59
CA GLU A 164 13.72 3.16 0.49
C GLU A 164 12.81 2.62 -0.63
N ASN A 165 11.56 3.11 -0.71
CA ASN A 165 10.63 2.72 -1.76
C ASN A 165 11.08 3.17 -3.15
N MET A 166 11.68 4.35 -3.26
CA MET A 166 12.27 4.81 -4.53
C MET A 166 13.40 3.87 -4.99
N LEU A 167 14.30 3.47 -4.09
CA LEU A 167 15.38 2.53 -4.42
C LEU A 167 14.84 1.15 -4.81
N LEU A 168 13.79 0.66 -4.14
CA LEU A 168 13.13 -0.60 -4.52
C LEU A 168 12.47 -0.50 -5.88
N THR A 169 11.86 0.63 -6.21
CA THR A 169 11.26 0.89 -7.53
C THR A 169 12.33 0.90 -8.60
N GLN A 170 13.44 1.61 -8.40
CA GLN A 170 14.56 1.65 -9.35
C GLN A 170 15.17 0.25 -9.60
N LYS A 171 15.31 -0.58 -8.57
CA LYS A 171 15.76 -1.98 -8.73
C LYS A 171 14.80 -2.79 -9.60
N ARG A 172 13.48 -2.60 -9.44
CA ARG A 172 12.48 -3.27 -10.30
C ARG A 172 12.56 -2.78 -11.74
N ASP A 173 12.76 -1.49 -11.92
CA ASP A 173 12.93 -0.88 -13.24
C ASP A 173 14.15 -1.43 -13.96
N GLN A 174 15.28 -1.60 -13.26
CA GLN A 174 16.48 -2.23 -13.82
C GLN A 174 16.20 -3.65 -14.33
N ILE A 175 15.46 -4.47 -13.55
CA ILE A 175 15.10 -5.83 -13.96
C ILE A 175 14.19 -5.81 -15.19
N LYS A 176 13.19 -4.92 -15.23
CA LYS A 176 12.31 -4.76 -16.39
C LYS A 176 13.06 -4.29 -17.63
N ASN A 177 13.95 -3.31 -17.48
CA ASN A 177 14.77 -2.81 -18.57
C ASN A 177 15.67 -3.93 -19.12
N GLN A 178 16.32 -4.70 -18.25
CA GLN A 178 17.18 -5.81 -18.65
C GLN A 178 16.38 -6.91 -19.36
N TYR A 179 15.18 -7.22 -18.88
CA TYR A 179 14.27 -8.16 -19.56
C TYR A 179 13.96 -7.70 -20.99
N ALA A 180 13.56 -6.44 -21.18
CA ALA A 180 13.25 -5.89 -22.48
C ALA A 180 14.45 -5.95 -23.45
N LEU A 181 15.65 -5.63 -22.96
CA LEU A 181 16.90 -5.71 -23.72
C LEU A 181 17.24 -7.15 -24.12
N ASN A 182 17.17 -8.09 -23.20
CA ASN A 182 17.51 -9.48 -23.44
C ASN A 182 16.61 -10.15 -24.49
N HIS A 183 15.36 -9.69 -24.59
CA HIS A 183 14.37 -10.19 -25.53
C HIS A 183 14.24 -9.34 -26.80
N ASN A 184 15.06 -8.30 -26.96
CA ASN A 184 14.97 -7.33 -28.07
C ASN A 184 13.56 -6.74 -28.23
N ILE A 185 12.82 -6.53 -27.13
CA ILE A 185 11.49 -5.95 -27.14
C ILE A 185 11.62 -4.45 -26.81
N PRO A 186 11.16 -3.54 -27.68
CA PRO A 186 11.14 -2.12 -27.37
C PRO A 186 10.32 -1.83 -26.10
N LEU A 187 10.89 -1.08 -25.16
CA LEU A 187 10.22 -0.63 -23.94
C LEU A 187 10.01 0.88 -24.00
N VAL A 188 8.76 1.29 -23.87
CA VAL A 188 8.36 2.69 -23.76
C VAL A 188 8.02 2.98 -22.29
N ARG A 189 8.64 4.01 -21.74
CA ARG A 189 8.36 4.50 -20.40
C ARG A 189 7.80 5.91 -20.48
N ILE A 190 6.58 6.09 -19.96
CA ILE A 190 5.87 7.37 -19.94
C ILE A 190 5.96 7.92 -18.52
N PRO A 191 6.69 9.01 -18.28
CA PRO A 191 6.80 9.60 -16.96
C PRO A 191 5.52 10.34 -16.58
N TYR A 192 5.25 10.43 -15.25
CA TYR A 192 4.00 10.97 -14.71
C TYR A 192 3.67 12.41 -15.13
N TRP A 193 4.67 13.22 -15.48
CA TRP A 193 4.45 14.60 -15.94
C TRP A 193 3.93 14.67 -17.38
N GLU A 194 4.05 13.59 -18.17
CA GLU A 194 3.47 13.47 -19.51
C GLU A 194 2.03 12.93 -19.51
N ARG A 195 1.46 12.67 -18.35
CA ARG A 195 0.15 12.01 -18.20
C ARG A 195 -0.99 12.65 -18.99
N ASP A 196 -0.94 13.97 -19.19
CA ASP A 196 -1.99 14.72 -19.90
C ASP A 196 -1.67 14.90 -21.40
N ASN A 197 -0.45 14.51 -21.84
CA ASN A 197 0.06 14.69 -23.22
C ASN A 197 0.33 13.35 -23.91
N ILE A 198 -0.13 12.23 -23.37
CA ILE A 198 0.14 10.91 -23.95
C ILE A 198 -0.51 10.79 -25.32
N THR A 199 0.29 10.50 -26.35
CA THR A 199 -0.19 10.30 -27.73
C THR A 199 0.01 8.86 -28.18
N LEU A 200 -0.70 8.47 -29.23
CA LEU A 200 -0.53 7.16 -29.84
C LEU A 200 0.91 6.96 -30.33
N GLU A 201 1.50 8.00 -30.94
CA GLU A 201 2.87 7.95 -31.43
C GLU A 201 3.89 7.64 -30.36
N MET A 202 3.72 8.20 -29.17
CA MET A 202 4.58 7.88 -28.03
C MET A 202 4.50 6.40 -27.66
N LEU A 203 3.32 5.79 -27.76
CA LEU A 203 3.11 4.40 -27.37
C LEU A 203 3.61 3.39 -28.41
N ILE A 204 3.42 3.66 -29.71
CA ILE A 204 3.75 2.71 -30.78
C ILE A 204 5.03 3.06 -31.56
N GLY A 205 5.48 4.32 -31.48
CA GLY A 205 6.59 4.84 -32.32
C GLY A 205 6.17 5.03 -33.77
N ASN A 206 6.90 5.87 -34.51
CA ASN A 206 6.55 6.25 -35.85
C ASN A 206 6.56 5.08 -36.87
N GLN A 207 7.29 4.02 -36.59
CA GLN A 207 7.40 2.85 -37.48
C GLN A 207 6.13 1.99 -37.57
N TYR A 208 5.17 2.19 -36.65
CA TYR A 208 3.89 1.47 -36.65
C TYR A 208 2.71 2.31 -37.15
N LEU A 209 2.95 3.56 -37.54
CA LEU A 209 1.97 4.38 -38.21
C LEU A 209 1.89 3.93 -39.69
N VAL A 210 1.37 2.75 -39.93
CA VAL A 210 0.98 2.35 -41.28
C VAL A 210 -0.14 3.27 -41.73
N LYS A 211 0.09 4.08 -42.77
CA LYS A 211 -0.93 4.90 -43.39
C LYS A 211 -2.17 4.03 -43.64
N LYS A 212 -3.30 4.38 -43.04
CA LYS A 212 -4.60 3.91 -43.53
C LYS A 212 -4.80 4.60 -44.88
N GLU A 213 -4.61 3.86 -45.97
CA GLU A 213 -5.15 4.20 -47.27
C GLU A 213 -6.66 4.01 -47.28
#